data_ad0d4136886e557f69510e38929d8d48
#
_entry.id   ad0d4136886e557f69510e38929d8d48
#
_cell.length_a   1.000
_cell.length_b   1.000
_cell.length_c   1.000
_cell.angle_alpha   90.00
_cell.angle_beta   90.00
_cell.angle_gamma   90.00
#
_symmetry.space_group_name_H-M   'P 1'
#
loop_
_entity.id
_entity.type
_entity.pdbx_description
1 polymer ?
#
loop_
_entity_poly.entity_id
_entity_poly.type
_entity_poly.pdbx_seq_one_letter_code
_entity_poly.pdbx_strand_id
1 'polypeptide(L)'
;MANTATQTALKVADEVWIAAALLHRERPEAADFAVEEIVERAKREGLHKPLRRGVYVHVIQHSVANRPPNPGRYRMLFETGPGRRRLFRRGDSYHPEREGAKITPELDDLPHGYDVLISWYRDWCSAAAGNALNEDPLLALRGSGKRLWADEHADDYVRRLREGWE
;
A
#
# COMPACT_ATOMS: atom_id res chain seq x y z
N MET A 1 15.26 38.02 10.66
CA MET A 1 15.39 36.91 11.62
C MET A 1 15.03 35.63 10.88
N ALA A 2 16.05 34.83 10.55
CA ALA A 2 15.85 33.59 9.82
C ALA A 2 15.16 32.59 10.77
N ASN A 3 13.95 32.16 10.39
CA ASN A 3 13.24 31.11 11.06
C ASN A 3 13.94 29.79 10.71
N THR A 4 14.88 29.36 11.56
CA THR A 4 15.51 28.05 11.45
C THR A 4 14.47 27.03 11.89
N ALA A 5 13.59 26.65 10.96
CA ALA A 5 12.79 25.45 11.14
C ALA A 5 13.77 24.31 11.39
N THR A 6 13.76 23.75 12.58
CA THR A 6 14.53 22.57 12.93
C THR A 6 14.08 21.45 12.03
N GLN A 7 14.80 21.22 10.95
CA GLN A 7 14.53 20.13 10.02
C GLN A 7 14.74 18.84 10.81
N THR A 8 13.65 18.19 11.18
CA THR A 8 13.68 16.92 11.89
C THR A 8 14.51 15.96 11.04
N ALA A 9 15.51 15.30 11.65
CA ALA A 9 16.38 14.39 10.92
C ALA A 9 15.53 13.26 10.30
N LEU A 10 15.61 13.11 8.98
CA LEU A 10 14.88 12.08 8.24
C LEU A 10 15.12 10.69 8.86
N LYS A 11 14.04 9.99 9.21
CA LYS A 11 14.12 8.64 9.75
C LYS A 11 14.52 7.64 8.67
N VAL A 12 15.20 6.55 9.04
CA VAL A 12 15.59 5.50 8.07
C VAL A 12 14.38 4.86 7.42
N ALA A 13 13.29 4.67 8.18
CA ALA A 13 12.04 4.14 7.66
C ALA A 13 11.45 5.02 6.55
N ASP A 14 11.49 6.34 6.73
CA ASP A 14 10.96 7.31 5.77
C ASP A 14 11.82 7.36 4.50
N GLU A 15 13.15 7.27 4.64
CA GLU A 15 14.09 7.14 3.50
C GLU A 15 13.80 5.89 2.67
N VAL A 16 13.55 4.76 3.31
CA VAL A 16 13.17 3.49 2.65
C VAL A 16 11.81 3.61 1.96
N TRP A 17 10.83 4.24 2.61
CA TRP A 17 9.52 4.46 2.01
C TRP A 17 9.61 5.35 0.77
N ILE A 18 10.37 6.44 0.83
CA ILE A 18 10.61 7.33 -0.32
C ILE A 18 11.22 6.54 -1.49
N ALA A 19 12.24 5.74 -1.24
CA ALA A 19 12.90 4.94 -2.27
C ALA A 19 11.93 3.96 -2.95
N ALA A 20 11.11 3.26 -2.17
CA ALA A 20 10.10 2.34 -2.69
C ALA A 20 8.99 3.08 -3.45
N ALA A 21 8.53 4.23 -2.96
CA ALA A 21 7.52 5.05 -3.63
C ALA A 21 8.01 5.56 -4.98
N LEU A 22 9.25 6.02 -5.06
CA LEU A 22 9.88 6.46 -6.30
C LEU A 22 10.01 5.32 -7.31
N LEU A 23 10.38 4.11 -6.89
CA LEU A 23 10.43 2.93 -7.76
C LEU A 23 9.06 2.60 -8.36
N HIS A 24 7.99 2.58 -7.55
CA HIS A 24 6.64 2.33 -8.04
C HIS A 24 6.14 3.44 -8.97
N ARG A 25 6.56 4.69 -8.73
CA ARG A 25 6.23 5.83 -9.59
C ARG A 25 6.97 5.79 -10.92
N GLU A 26 8.23 5.36 -10.90
CA GLU A 26 9.09 5.21 -12.09
C GLU A 26 8.67 4.00 -12.95
N ARG A 27 8.19 2.94 -12.31
CA ARG A 27 7.78 1.68 -12.95
C ARG A 27 6.38 1.24 -12.45
N PRO A 28 5.32 1.93 -12.90
CA PRO A 28 3.95 1.70 -12.41
C PRO A 28 3.41 0.31 -12.72
N GLU A 29 3.95 -0.37 -13.73
CA GLU A 29 3.62 -1.76 -14.13
C GLU A 29 4.25 -2.81 -13.23
N ALA A 30 5.31 -2.45 -12.46
CA ALA A 30 5.98 -3.39 -11.58
C ALA A 30 5.15 -3.67 -10.32
N ALA A 31 4.87 -4.94 -10.08
CA ALA A 31 4.11 -5.37 -8.91
C ALA A 31 4.93 -5.22 -7.60
N ASP A 32 6.23 -5.45 -7.68
CA ASP A 32 7.19 -5.41 -6.58
C ASP A 32 8.64 -5.23 -7.06
N PHE A 33 9.57 -5.10 -6.13
CA PHE A 33 10.99 -4.88 -6.39
C PHE A 33 11.84 -5.80 -5.52
N ALA A 34 13.05 -6.14 -6.00
CA ALA A 34 14.03 -6.80 -5.18
C ALA A 34 14.51 -5.88 -4.04
N VAL A 35 14.92 -6.47 -2.92
CA VAL A 35 15.48 -5.73 -1.79
C VAL A 35 16.64 -4.83 -2.25
N GLU A 36 17.51 -5.35 -3.10
CA GLU A 36 18.68 -4.65 -3.64
C GLU A 36 18.28 -3.44 -4.49
N GLU A 37 17.19 -3.53 -5.26
CA GLU A 37 16.68 -2.41 -6.06
C GLU A 37 16.23 -1.24 -5.17
N ILE A 38 15.55 -1.54 -4.06
CA ILE A 38 15.10 -0.51 -3.11
C ILE A 38 16.31 0.15 -2.43
N VAL A 39 17.28 -0.66 -1.98
CA VAL A 39 18.51 -0.16 -1.35
C VAL A 39 19.32 0.71 -2.33
N GLU A 40 19.50 0.25 -3.57
CA GLU A 40 20.22 1.01 -4.58
C GLU A 40 19.47 2.29 -4.99
N ARG A 41 18.12 2.25 -4.99
CA ARG A 41 17.32 3.45 -5.23
C ARG A 41 17.49 4.48 -4.11
N ALA A 42 17.51 4.07 -2.84
CA ALA A 42 17.79 4.93 -1.70
C ALA A 42 19.18 5.55 -1.79
N LYS A 43 20.19 4.76 -2.17
CA LYS A 43 21.56 5.23 -2.38
C LYS A 43 21.66 6.25 -3.50
N ARG A 44 21.00 6.01 -4.62
CA ARG A 44 20.97 6.91 -5.78
C ARG A 44 20.25 8.23 -5.47
N GLU A 45 19.18 8.20 -4.69
CA GLU A 45 18.47 9.40 -4.23
C GLU A 45 19.37 10.26 -3.36
N GLY A 46 20.17 9.63 -2.50
CA GLY A 46 21.20 10.31 -1.75
C GLY A 46 20.69 11.26 -0.68
N LEU A 47 19.53 10.98 -0.08
CA LEU A 47 18.96 11.74 1.04
C LEU A 47 19.88 11.74 2.26
N HIS A 48 20.68 10.70 2.39
CA HIS A 48 21.75 10.60 3.36
C HIS A 48 23.03 10.06 2.71
N LYS A 49 24.15 10.75 2.87
CA LYS A 49 25.45 10.37 2.31
C LYS A 49 26.52 10.28 3.42
N PRO A 50 27.19 9.12 3.56
CA PRO A 50 26.98 7.84 2.87
C PRO A 50 25.64 7.18 3.26
N LEU A 51 25.20 6.21 2.44
CA LEU A 51 23.98 5.45 2.74
C LEU A 51 24.04 4.83 4.14
N ARG A 52 23.01 5.04 4.94
CA ARG A 52 22.95 4.47 6.31
C ARG A 52 22.79 2.95 6.28
N ARG A 53 23.55 2.25 7.12
CA ARG A 53 23.48 0.78 7.24
C ARG A 53 22.07 0.29 7.61
N GLY A 54 21.32 1.10 8.36
CA GLY A 54 19.94 0.81 8.73
C GLY A 54 18.96 0.68 7.55
N VAL A 55 19.25 1.28 6.39
CA VAL A 55 18.39 1.19 5.20
C VAL A 55 18.15 -0.27 4.82
N TYR A 56 19.20 -1.08 4.68
CA TYR A 56 19.06 -2.49 4.34
C TYR A 56 18.19 -3.25 5.37
N VAL A 57 18.46 -3.05 6.66
CA VAL A 57 17.72 -3.72 7.74
C VAL A 57 16.22 -3.30 7.74
N HIS A 58 15.92 -2.05 7.42
CA HIS A 58 14.54 -1.60 7.27
C HIS A 58 13.85 -2.29 6.09
N VAL A 59 14.52 -2.43 4.94
CA VAL A 59 13.95 -3.10 3.76
C VAL A 59 13.68 -4.59 4.00
N ILE A 60 14.55 -5.27 4.76
CA ILE A 60 14.38 -6.71 5.00
C ILE A 60 13.47 -7.03 6.20
N GLN A 61 13.37 -6.16 7.21
CA GLN A 61 12.74 -6.48 8.48
C GLN A 61 11.91 -5.34 9.10
N HIS A 62 12.54 -4.19 9.43
CA HIS A 62 11.90 -3.22 10.30
C HIS A 62 10.67 -2.54 9.70
N SER A 63 10.63 -2.36 8.38
CA SER A 63 9.52 -1.72 7.66
C SER A 63 8.54 -2.72 7.02
N VAL A 64 8.78 -4.03 7.14
CA VAL A 64 7.99 -5.08 6.45
C VAL A 64 6.78 -5.49 7.29
N ALA A 65 5.58 -5.16 6.82
CA ALA A 65 4.33 -5.29 7.55
C ALA A 65 3.98 -6.74 7.94
N ASN A 66 4.19 -7.68 7.04
CA ASN A 66 3.84 -9.11 7.23
C ASN A 66 4.98 -9.94 7.86
N ARG A 67 5.98 -9.29 8.45
CA ARG A 67 6.99 -9.93 9.29
C ARG A 67 6.86 -9.50 10.75
N PRO A 68 7.20 -10.35 11.72
CA PRO A 68 7.22 -9.97 13.13
C PRO A 68 8.15 -8.76 13.33
N PRO A 69 7.82 -7.81 14.24
CA PRO A 69 8.69 -6.66 14.50
C PRO A 69 9.98 -7.09 15.20
N ASN A 70 11.12 -6.42 14.87
CA ASN A 70 12.41 -6.68 15.49
C ASN A 70 13.42 -5.52 15.24
N PRO A 71 13.58 -4.55 16.11
CA PRO A 71 12.58 -3.96 17.01
C PRO A 71 11.60 -3.03 16.29
N GLY A 72 11.92 -2.61 15.03
CA GLY A 72 11.10 -1.66 14.27
C GLY A 72 9.71 -2.22 13.94
N ARG A 73 8.67 -1.38 14.10
CA ARG A 73 7.27 -1.77 13.96
C ARG A 73 6.53 -1.08 12.80
N TYR A 74 7.24 -0.51 11.83
CA TYR A 74 6.62 0.17 10.69
C TYR A 74 5.86 -0.81 9.79
N ARG A 75 4.80 -0.35 9.12
CA ARG A 75 4.03 -1.08 8.10
C ARG A 75 4.15 -0.38 6.75
N MET A 76 5.36 -0.13 6.29
CA MET A 76 5.62 0.66 5.09
C MET A 76 5.85 -0.19 3.85
N LEU A 77 6.35 -1.41 4.03
CA LEU A 77 6.59 -2.39 2.98
C LEU A 77 5.79 -3.66 3.22
N PHE A 78 5.56 -4.41 2.15
CA PHE A 78 4.93 -5.72 2.16
C PHE A 78 5.83 -6.73 1.42
N GLU A 79 6.10 -7.88 2.03
CA GLU A 79 6.82 -8.97 1.39
C GLU A 79 5.88 -9.77 0.49
N THR A 80 6.14 -9.74 -0.80
CA THR A 80 5.36 -10.46 -1.82
C THR A 80 5.92 -11.85 -2.11
N GLY A 81 7.20 -12.06 -1.80
CA GLY A 81 7.93 -13.30 -1.95
C GLY A 81 9.36 -13.15 -1.44
N PRO A 82 10.16 -14.23 -1.47
CA PRO A 82 11.55 -14.21 -1.01
C PRO A 82 12.36 -13.10 -1.69
N GLY A 83 12.92 -12.19 -0.89
CA GLY A 83 13.70 -11.06 -1.40
C GLY A 83 12.92 -10.00 -2.18
N ARG A 84 11.59 -10.07 -2.20
CA ARG A 84 10.73 -9.16 -2.97
C ARG A 84 9.88 -8.31 -2.04
N ARG A 85 9.75 -7.01 -2.34
CA ARG A 85 9.00 -6.01 -1.55
C ARG A 85 8.24 -5.06 -2.44
N ARG A 86 7.09 -4.64 -1.98
CA ARG A 86 6.35 -3.48 -2.50
C ARG A 86 5.93 -2.56 -1.36
N LEU A 87 5.41 -1.39 -1.69
CA LEU A 87 4.74 -0.56 -0.69
C LEU A 87 3.54 -1.31 -0.08
N PHE A 88 3.35 -1.15 1.22
CA PHE A 88 2.18 -1.64 1.93
C PHE A 88 0.93 -0.88 1.45
N ARG A 89 -0.18 -1.59 1.26
CA ARG A 89 -1.50 -1.03 0.93
C ARG A 89 -2.44 -1.18 2.11
N ARG A 90 -3.32 -0.22 2.31
CA ARG A 90 -4.41 -0.40 3.27
C ARG A 90 -5.27 -1.58 2.84
N GLY A 91 -5.47 -2.54 3.76
CA GLY A 91 -6.15 -3.80 3.47
C GLY A 91 -5.22 -5.00 3.29
N ASP A 92 -3.91 -4.79 3.11
CA ASP A 92 -2.94 -5.88 3.17
C ASP A 92 -2.91 -6.51 4.56
N SER A 93 -2.67 -7.81 4.63
CA SER A 93 -2.40 -8.50 5.89
C SER A 93 -1.09 -8.00 6.52
N TYR A 94 -1.03 -8.02 7.83
CA TYR A 94 0.18 -7.64 8.57
C TYR A 94 0.31 -8.45 9.86
N HIS A 95 1.51 -8.47 10.42
CA HIS A 95 1.73 -9.15 11.69
C HIS A 95 1.00 -8.42 12.83
N PRO A 96 0.26 -9.13 13.72
CA PRO A 96 -0.57 -8.51 14.77
C PRO A 96 0.19 -7.51 15.65
N GLU A 97 1.44 -7.80 16.00
CA GLU A 97 2.27 -6.91 16.81
C GLU A 97 2.64 -5.58 16.12
N ARG A 98 2.27 -5.41 14.85
CA ARG A 98 2.43 -4.15 14.10
C ARG A 98 1.16 -3.32 14.06
N GLU A 99 0.15 -3.69 14.81
CA GLU A 99 -1.09 -2.90 14.92
C GLU A 99 -0.79 -1.45 15.32
N GLY A 100 -1.45 -0.48 14.68
CA GLY A 100 -1.24 0.95 14.90
C GLY A 100 0.08 1.53 14.35
N ALA A 101 0.95 0.70 13.73
CA ALA A 101 2.22 1.18 13.18
C ALA A 101 2.03 2.07 11.96
N LYS A 102 2.98 3.00 11.73
CA LYS A 102 2.97 3.93 10.59
C LYS A 102 3.04 3.18 9.26
N ILE A 103 2.18 3.61 8.33
CA ILE A 103 2.11 3.10 6.94
C ILE A 103 2.91 4.01 6.00
N THR A 104 2.87 5.32 6.27
CA THR A 104 3.57 6.37 5.50
C THR A 104 4.35 7.26 6.43
N PRO A 105 5.33 8.01 5.93
CA PRO A 105 5.88 9.16 6.65
C PRO A 105 4.81 10.18 7.00
N GLU A 106 5.05 10.97 8.05
CA GLU A 106 4.31 12.22 8.28
C GLU A 106 4.80 13.30 7.31
N LEU A 107 3.93 14.22 6.92
CA LEU A 107 4.29 15.30 6.00
C LEU A 107 5.46 16.15 6.53
N ASP A 108 5.45 16.44 7.83
CA ASP A 108 6.48 17.25 8.49
C ASP A 108 7.84 16.54 8.64
N ASP A 109 7.85 15.20 8.52
CA ASP A 109 9.06 14.38 8.55
C ASP A 109 9.73 14.26 7.17
N LEU A 110 9.01 14.64 6.08
CA LEU A 110 9.52 14.54 4.71
C LEU A 110 10.39 15.75 4.32
N PRO A 111 11.49 15.53 3.59
CA PRO A 111 12.24 16.62 2.99
C PRO A 111 11.38 17.35 1.95
N HIS A 112 11.67 18.64 1.74
CA HIS A 112 10.97 19.46 0.76
C HIS A 112 10.95 18.82 -0.63
N GLY A 113 9.77 18.78 -1.25
CA GLY A 113 9.56 18.20 -2.58
C GLY A 113 9.14 16.72 -2.59
N TYR A 114 9.16 16.04 -1.43
CA TYR A 114 8.69 14.64 -1.31
C TYR A 114 7.26 14.52 -0.78
N ASP A 115 6.65 15.61 -0.36
CA ASP A 115 5.25 15.69 0.08
C ASP A 115 4.27 15.18 -0.99
N VAL A 116 4.57 15.44 -2.27
CA VAL A 116 3.80 14.94 -3.42
C VAL A 116 3.68 13.42 -3.47
N LEU A 117 4.62 12.67 -2.87
CA LEU A 117 4.58 11.22 -2.82
C LEU A 117 3.43 10.70 -1.93
N ILE A 118 3.00 11.46 -0.93
CA ILE A 118 1.86 11.07 -0.08
C ILE A 118 0.56 11.11 -0.88
N SER A 119 0.34 12.16 -1.69
CA SER A 119 -0.83 12.25 -2.56
C SER A 119 -0.80 11.15 -3.63
N TRP A 120 0.33 10.98 -4.30
CA TRP A 120 0.54 9.91 -5.26
C TRP A 120 0.26 8.52 -4.65
N TYR A 121 0.73 8.24 -3.43
CA TYR A 121 0.53 6.96 -2.75
C TYR A 121 -0.96 6.69 -2.48
N ARG A 122 -1.75 7.71 -2.13
CA ARG A 122 -3.21 7.56 -1.96
C ARG A 122 -3.89 7.14 -3.26
N ASP A 123 -3.52 7.79 -4.37
CA ASP A 123 -4.05 7.48 -5.69
C ASP A 123 -3.63 6.07 -6.14
N TRP A 124 -2.37 5.70 -5.90
CA TRP A 124 -1.84 4.37 -6.19
C TRP A 124 -2.57 3.26 -5.41
N CYS A 125 -2.88 3.47 -4.14
CA CYS A 125 -3.67 2.53 -3.34
C CYS A 125 -5.12 2.43 -3.84
N SER A 126 -5.73 3.55 -4.25
CA SER A 126 -7.11 3.58 -4.75
C SER A 126 -7.24 2.87 -6.10
N ALA A 127 -6.27 3.05 -7.00
CA ALA A 127 -6.23 2.37 -8.28
C ALA A 127 -6.11 0.84 -8.11
N ALA A 128 -5.28 0.39 -7.17
CA ALA A 128 -5.14 -1.03 -6.86
C ALA A 128 -6.44 -1.63 -6.28
N ALA A 129 -7.15 -0.91 -5.43
CA ALA A 129 -8.44 -1.33 -4.89
C ALA A 129 -9.50 -1.43 -6.00
N GLY A 130 -9.53 -0.45 -6.93
CA GLY A 130 -10.42 -0.49 -8.11
C GLY A 130 -10.17 -1.69 -9.01
N ASN A 131 -8.92 -2.04 -9.25
CA ASN A 131 -8.56 -3.21 -10.05
C ASN A 131 -8.96 -4.52 -9.35
N ALA A 132 -8.74 -4.64 -8.03
CA ALA A 132 -9.15 -5.82 -7.27
C ALA A 132 -10.68 -6.03 -7.30
N LEU A 133 -11.46 -4.94 -7.27
CA LEU A 133 -12.91 -5.01 -7.40
C LEU A 133 -13.35 -5.46 -8.81
N ASN A 134 -12.61 -5.09 -9.85
CA ASN A 134 -12.90 -5.53 -11.23
C ASN A 134 -12.48 -6.99 -11.48
N GLU A 135 -11.52 -7.51 -10.73
CA GLU A 135 -11.05 -8.90 -10.83
C GLU A 135 -11.84 -9.86 -9.93
N ASP A 136 -12.69 -9.36 -9.04
CA ASP A 136 -13.54 -10.21 -8.19
C ASP A 136 -14.67 -10.85 -9.05
N PRO A 137 -14.69 -12.19 -9.21
CA PRO A 137 -15.71 -12.89 -9.99
C PRO A 137 -17.12 -12.65 -9.48
N LEU A 138 -17.30 -12.41 -8.17
CA LEU A 138 -18.61 -12.12 -7.58
C LEU A 138 -19.10 -10.73 -7.97
N LEU A 139 -18.21 -9.74 -8.07
CA LEU A 139 -18.55 -8.40 -8.53
C LEU A 139 -18.77 -8.35 -10.04
N ALA A 140 -18.10 -9.19 -10.82
CA ALA A 140 -18.38 -9.38 -12.25
C ALA A 140 -19.80 -9.91 -12.50
N LEU A 141 -20.38 -10.63 -11.52
CA LEU A 141 -21.78 -11.10 -11.56
C LEU A 141 -22.79 -9.99 -11.23
N ARG A 142 -22.34 -8.81 -10.78
CA ARG A 142 -23.23 -7.70 -10.45
C ARG A 142 -24.03 -7.27 -11.68
N GLY A 143 -25.35 -7.50 -11.62
CA GLY A 143 -26.27 -7.16 -12.69
C GLY A 143 -26.44 -8.25 -13.77
N SER A 144 -25.73 -9.38 -13.69
CA SER A 144 -25.92 -10.51 -14.61
C SER A 144 -27.34 -11.11 -14.52
N GLY A 145 -27.96 -11.02 -13.35
CA GLY A 145 -29.34 -11.45 -13.09
C GLY A 145 -30.41 -10.52 -13.63
N LYS A 146 -30.08 -9.31 -14.12
CA LYS A 146 -31.09 -8.34 -14.61
C LYS A 146 -31.96 -8.92 -15.73
N ARG A 147 -31.42 -9.77 -16.60
CA ARG A 147 -32.17 -10.42 -17.69
C ARG A 147 -33.13 -11.49 -17.19
N LEU A 148 -32.84 -12.12 -16.06
CA LEU A 148 -33.69 -13.15 -15.45
C LEU A 148 -34.97 -12.52 -14.84
N TRP A 149 -34.90 -11.24 -14.51
CA TRP A 149 -35.99 -10.47 -13.87
C TRP A 149 -36.60 -9.42 -14.81
N ALA A 150 -36.23 -9.45 -16.13
CA ALA A 150 -36.70 -8.45 -17.07
C ALA A 150 -38.22 -8.51 -17.29
N ASP A 151 -38.79 -9.71 -17.15
CA ASP A 151 -40.19 -9.96 -17.46
C ASP A 151 -41.08 -10.10 -16.21
N GLU A 152 -40.49 -10.06 -15.01
CA GLU A 152 -41.23 -10.23 -13.76
C GLU A 152 -40.65 -9.36 -12.62
N HIS A 153 -41.51 -8.66 -11.91
CA HIS A 153 -41.10 -7.90 -10.72
C HIS A 153 -40.80 -8.88 -9.57
N ALA A 154 -39.71 -8.63 -8.81
CA ALA A 154 -39.27 -9.53 -7.73
C ALA A 154 -40.38 -9.81 -6.68
N ASP A 155 -41.22 -8.81 -6.39
CA ASP A 155 -42.32 -8.93 -5.45
C ASP A 155 -43.43 -9.86 -5.98
N ASP A 156 -43.69 -9.86 -7.27
CA ASP A 156 -44.70 -10.71 -7.92
C ASP A 156 -44.21 -12.16 -7.95
N TYR A 157 -42.92 -12.39 -8.20
CA TYR A 157 -42.30 -13.71 -8.10
C TYR A 157 -42.40 -14.29 -6.69
N VAL A 158 -42.05 -13.49 -5.65
CA VAL A 158 -42.15 -13.92 -4.25
C VAL A 158 -43.59 -14.20 -3.86
N ARG A 159 -44.55 -13.39 -4.32
CA ARG A 159 -45.98 -13.64 -4.08
C ARG A 159 -46.43 -14.96 -4.66
N ARG A 160 -46.12 -15.24 -5.90
CA ARG A 160 -46.43 -16.51 -6.60
C ARG A 160 -45.83 -17.73 -5.88
N LEU A 161 -44.61 -17.62 -5.37
CA LEU A 161 -44.00 -18.71 -4.60
C LEU A 161 -44.75 -18.99 -3.28
N ARG A 162 -45.31 -17.95 -2.65
CA ARG A 162 -46.08 -18.11 -1.39
C ARG A 162 -47.45 -18.71 -1.61
N GLU A 163 -48.10 -18.41 -2.72
CA GLU A 163 -49.42 -18.97 -3.08
C GLU A 163 -49.40 -20.49 -3.33
N GLY A 164 -48.24 -21.07 -3.58
CA GLY A 164 -48.04 -22.50 -3.79
C GLY A 164 -47.77 -23.31 -2.49
N TRP A 165 -47.83 -22.67 -1.30
CA TRP A 165 -47.46 -23.29 -0.03
C TRP A 165 -48.66 -23.42 0.92
N GLU A 166 -49.93 -23.16 0.47
CA GLU A 166 -51.16 -23.45 1.21
C GLU A 166 -51.76 -24.82 0.90
#